data_62c6c4fa5957b7efdcacbc72e4891ae3
#
_entry.id   62c6c4fa5957b7efdcacbc72e4891ae3
#
_cell.length_a   1.000
_cell.length_b   1.000
_cell.length_c   1.000
_cell.angle_alpha   90.00
_cell.angle_beta   90.00
_cell.angle_gamma   90.00
#
_symmetry.space_group_name_H-M   'P 1'
#
loop_
_entity.id
_entity.type
_entity.pdbx_description
1 polymer ?
#
loop_
_entity_poly.entity_id
_entity_poly.type
_entity_poly.pdbx_seq_one_letter_code
_entity_poly.pdbx_strand_id
1 'polypeptide(L)'
;MQRTTVERTSDREVVVTRTVNGPARLVFQAFTQADLFQRWWVPKSMGMKLLSCTLDARVGGLYRLEFDVGGSAPMAFFGTYVDVTPHSRLAWTNDEGGDGGSVTTVTLEETGGRTLVVVRETYPSKAALDAAGTGAQDAMAETFAQLDELLGALG
;
A
#
# COMPACT_ATOMS: atom_id res chain seq x y z
N MET A 1 -21.58 -5.32 -1.81
CA MET A 1 -20.79 -4.09 -1.71
C MET A 1 -19.45 -4.38 -1.06
N GLN A 2 -18.37 -3.97 -1.67
CA GLN A 2 -17.04 -4.18 -1.10
C GLN A 2 -16.79 -3.22 0.05
N ARG A 3 -16.18 -3.73 1.09
CA ARG A 3 -15.99 -2.98 2.32
C ARG A 3 -14.55 -3.09 2.78
N THR A 4 -13.95 -1.96 3.12
CA THR A 4 -12.61 -1.93 3.69
C THR A 4 -12.72 -1.97 5.21
N THR A 5 -12.03 -2.91 5.85
CA THR A 5 -11.98 -2.99 7.31
C THR A 5 -10.57 -2.64 7.77
N VAL A 6 -10.48 -1.91 8.88
CA VAL A 6 -9.23 -1.54 9.51
C VAL A 6 -9.29 -1.99 10.95
N GLU A 7 -8.32 -2.81 11.38
CA GLU A 7 -8.32 -3.39 12.71
C GLU A 7 -6.92 -3.37 13.30
N ARG A 8 -6.81 -2.87 14.53
CA ARG A 8 -5.57 -2.98 15.30
C ARG A 8 -5.57 -4.33 15.99
N THR A 9 -4.74 -5.26 15.49
CA THR A 9 -4.74 -6.66 15.92
C THR A 9 -3.79 -6.94 17.07
N SER A 10 -2.84 -6.03 17.33
CA SER A 10 -1.93 -6.15 18.45
C SER A 10 -1.34 -4.78 18.79
N ASP A 11 -0.43 -4.74 19.77
CA ASP A 11 0.24 -3.51 20.17
C ASP A 11 1.08 -2.91 19.03
N ARG A 12 1.45 -3.71 18.05
CA ARG A 12 2.35 -3.29 16.96
C ARG A 12 1.80 -3.51 15.56
N GLU A 13 0.58 -4.03 15.42
CA GLU A 13 0.06 -4.42 14.11
C GLU A 13 -1.31 -3.84 13.83
N VAL A 14 -1.47 -3.33 12.60
CA VAL A 14 -2.76 -2.91 12.04
C VAL A 14 -3.00 -3.71 10.77
N VAL A 15 -4.19 -4.23 10.59
CA VAL A 15 -4.58 -5.02 9.41
C VAL A 15 -5.70 -4.34 8.67
N VAL A 16 -5.50 -4.13 7.37
CA VAL A 16 -6.53 -3.61 6.46
C VAL A 16 -6.93 -4.75 5.53
N THR A 17 -8.23 -4.99 5.42
CA THR A 17 -8.77 -6.08 4.61
C THR A 17 -9.82 -5.57 3.66
N ARG A 18 -9.73 -5.98 2.40
CA ARG A 18 -10.73 -5.67 1.38
C ARG A 18 -10.69 -6.67 0.23
N THR A 19 -11.86 -7.04 -0.27
CA THR A 19 -11.97 -7.78 -1.53
C THR A 19 -12.12 -6.79 -2.67
N VAL A 20 -11.24 -6.90 -3.67
CA VAL A 20 -11.26 -6.02 -4.85
C VAL A 20 -11.74 -6.79 -6.07
N ASN A 21 -12.29 -6.06 -7.07
CA ASN A 21 -12.96 -6.65 -8.23
C ASN A 21 -11.99 -6.91 -9.39
N GLY A 22 -11.05 -7.81 -9.19
CA GLY A 22 -10.11 -8.21 -10.23
C GLY A 22 -9.29 -9.41 -9.81
N PRO A 23 -8.68 -10.10 -10.79
CA PRO A 23 -7.85 -11.27 -10.49
C PRO A 23 -6.52 -10.86 -9.84
N ALA A 24 -5.93 -11.78 -9.09
CA ALA A 24 -4.70 -11.50 -8.34
C ALA A 24 -3.56 -11.02 -9.23
N ARG A 25 -3.45 -11.50 -10.47
CA ARG A 25 -2.40 -11.06 -11.40
C ARG A 25 -2.49 -9.57 -11.71
N LEU A 26 -3.71 -9.03 -11.88
CA LEU A 26 -3.91 -7.61 -12.15
C LEU A 26 -3.67 -6.78 -10.88
N VAL A 27 -4.11 -7.29 -9.74
CA VAL A 27 -3.87 -6.62 -8.45
C VAL A 27 -2.36 -6.55 -8.19
N PHE A 28 -1.65 -7.64 -8.42
CA PHE A 28 -0.20 -7.68 -8.26
C PHE A 28 0.49 -6.67 -9.19
N GLN A 29 0.08 -6.59 -10.45
CA GLN A 29 0.59 -5.59 -11.39
C GLN A 29 0.32 -4.17 -10.91
N ALA A 30 -0.87 -3.92 -10.38
CA ALA A 30 -1.22 -2.59 -9.86
C ALA A 30 -0.35 -2.17 -8.68
N PHE A 31 0.16 -3.13 -7.90
CA PHE A 31 1.09 -2.86 -6.81
C PHE A 31 2.55 -2.74 -7.24
N THR A 32 2.94 -3.35 -8.37
CA THR A 32 4.35 -3.49 -8.73
C THR A 32 4.80 -2.69 -9.93
N GLN A 33 3.87 -2.26 -10.78
CA GLN A 33 4.19 -1.42 -11.93
C GLN A 33 3.95 0.04 -11.59
N ALA A 34 4.99 0.86 -11.72
CA ALA A 34 4.94 2.25 -11.27
C ALA A 34 3.83 3.06 -11.96
N ASP A 35 3.62 2.87 -13.27
CA ASP A 35 2.59 3.58 -14.02
C ASP A 35 1.18 3.21 -13.56
N LEU A 36 0.97 2.00 -13.08
CA LEU A 36 -0.32 1.58 -12.51
C LEU A 36 -0.45 2.01 -11.05
N PHE A 37 0.59 1.78 -10.25
CA PHE A 37 0.58 2.09 -8.83
C PHE A 37 0.25 3.56 -8.56
N GLN A 38 0.85 4.47 -9.30
CA GLN A 38 0.63 5.91 -9.11
C GLN A 38 -0.80 6.35 -9.43
N ARG A 39 -1.58 5.52 -10.11
CA ARG A 39 -2.95 5.87 -10.48
C ARG A 39 -3.96 5.62 -9.36
N TRP A 40 -3.62 4.83 -8.35
CA TRP A 40 -4.60 4.50 -7.31
C TRP A 40 -4.08 4.64 -5.86
N TRP A 41 -2.78 4.67 -5.65
CA TRP A 41 -2.20 4.65 -4.30
C TRP A 41 -2.47 5.91 -3.48
N VAL A 42 -2.62 7.06 -4.10
CA VAL A 42 -2.83 8.33 -3.40
C VAL A 42 -4.29 8.70 -3.40
N PRO A 43 -4.90 8.91 -2.20
CA PRO A 43 -6.30 9.35 -2.12
C PRO A 43 -6.47 10.70 -2.81
N LYS A 44 -7.38 10.78 -3.77
CA LYS A 44 -7.65 12.03 -4.51
C LYS A 44 -8.12 13.15 -3.58
N SER A 45 -8.81 12.79 -2.50
CA SER A 45 -9.33 13.77 -1.53
C SER A 45 -8.22 14.50 -0.77
N MET A 46 -7.01 13.95 -0.71
CA MET A 46 -5.90 14.59 -0.02
C MET A 46 -5.23 15.69 -0.83
N GLY A 47 -5.52 15.75 -2.13
CA GLY A 47 -4.96 16.79 -2.99
C GLY A 47 -3.47 16.75 -3.19
N MET A 48 -2.79 15.68 -2.78
CA MET A 48 -1.37 15.51 -2.98
C MET A 48 -1.07 15.11 -4.41
N LYS A 49 0.03 15.62 -4.94
CA LYS A 49 0.46 15.31 -6.30
C LYS A 49 1.71 14.44 -6.26
N LEU A 50 1.65 13.31 -6.93
CA LEU A 50 2.80 12.41 -7.04
C LEU A 50 3.75 12.97 -8.11
N LEU A 51 4.96 13.33 -7.69
CA LEU A 51 5.99 13.88 -8.58
C LEU A 51 6.82 12.79 -9.25
N SER A 52 7.11 11.72 -8.52
CA SER A 52 7.84 10.58 -9.07
C SER A 52 7.44 9.30 -8.38
N CYS A 53 7.55 8.19 -9.11
CA CYS A 53 7.24 6.86 -8.59
C CYS A 53 8.21 5.87 -9.22
N THR A 54 9.11 5.32 -8.40
CA THR A 54 10.09 4.32 -8.84
C THR A 54 9.87 3.06 -8.04
N LEU A 55 9.60 1.94 -8.71
CA LEU A 55 9.38 0.65 -8.07
C LEU A 55 10.28 -0.38 -8.74
N ASP A 56 11.20 -0.97 -7.97
CA ASP A 56 12.01 -2.10 -8.41
C ASP A 56 11.53 -3.33 -7.63
N ALA A 57 10.41 -3.90 -8.08
CA ALA A 57 9.65 -4.91 -7.33
C ALA A 57 10.30 -6.29 -7.39
N ARG A 58 11.40 -6.43 -6.68
CA ARG A 58 12.10 -7.70 -6.49
C ARG A 58 12.72 -7.68 -5.09
N VAL A 59 13.00 -8.83 -4.54
CA VAL A 59 13.65 -8.90 -3.21
C VAL A 59 14.98 -8.16 -3.26
N GLY A 60 15.15 -7.22 -2.36
CA GLY A 60 16.32 -6.33 -2.33
C GLY A 60 16.20 -5.09 -3.20
N GLY A 61 15.15 -5.00 -4.05
CA GLY A 61 14.89 -3.81 -4.84
C GLY A 61 14.36 -2.66 -3.99
N LEU A 62 14.52 -1.45 -4.48
CA LEU A 62 14.10 -0.25 -3.75
C LEU A 62 12.84 0.33 -4.37
N TYR A 63 12.03 1.02 -3.54
CA TYR A 63 10.96 1.87 -4.04
C TYR A 63 11.13 3.28 -3.50
N ARG A 64 10.66 4.27 -4.26
CA ARG A 64 10.67 5.66 -3.84
C ARG A 64 9.51 6.41 -4.49
N LEU A 65 8.74 7.09 -3.64
CA LEU A 65 7.62 7.93 -4.05
C LEU A 65 7.90 9.36 -3.55
N GLU A 66 7.75 10.36 -4.43
CA GLU A 66 7.90 11.75 -4.02
C GLU A 66 6.60 12.49 -4.30
N PHE A 67 6.13 13.23 -3.30
CA PHE A 67 4.87 13.98 -3.36
C PHE A 67 5.10 15.46 -3.18
N ASP A 68 4.36 16.26 -3.96
CA ASP A 68 4.23 17.69 -3.74
C ASP A 68 3.17 17.90 -2.68
N VAL A 69 3.57 18.49 -1.53
CA VAL A 69 2.65 18.74 -0.42
C VAL A 69 2.29 20.23 -0.27
N GLY A 70 2.67 21.05 -1.26
CA GLY A 70 2.29 22.46 -1.32
C GLY A 70 3.22 23.37 -0.53
N GLY A 71 4.20 23.95 -1.19
CA GLY A 71 4.96 25.06 -0.66
C GLY A 71 6.31 24.78 -0.05
N SER A 72 6.62 23.55 0.37
CA SER A 72 7.94 23.21 0.90
C SER A 72 8.57 22.11 0.07
N ALA A 73 9.69 21.54 0.56
CA ALA A 73 10.36 20.45 -0.14
C ALA A 73 9.43 19.25 -0.32
N PRO A 74 9.56 18.49 -1.41
CA PRO A 74 8.75 17.29 -1.61
C PRO A 74 8.92 16.29 -0.47
N MET A 75 7.82 15.60 -0.14
CA MET A 75 7.86 14.52 0.84
C MET A 75 8.16 13.20 0.12
N ALA A 76 9.11 12.44 0.66
CA ALA A 76 9.51 11.16 0.07
C ALA A 76 9.14 10.00 0.98
N PHE A 77 8.62 8.92 0.36
CA PHE A 77 8.42 7.63 1.00
C PHE A 77 9.29 6.62 0.26
N PHE A 78 10.05 5.82 0.99
CA PHE A 78 11.00 4.90 0.37
C PHE A 78 11.27 3.70 1.27
N GLY A 79 11.76 2.64 0.66
CA GLY A 79 12.11 1.43 1.38
C GLY A 79 12.61 0.34 0.46
N THR A 80 12.67 -0.88 0.99
CA THR A 80 13.21 -2.04 0.30
C THR A 80 12.16 -3.15 0.27
N TYR A 81 12.01 -3.81 -0.87
CA TYR A 81 11.18 -5.01 -0.97
C TYR A 81 11.89 -6.17 -0.27
N VAL A 82 11.20 -6.84 0.64
CA VAL A 82 11.75 -7.99 1.38
C VAL A 82 11.08 -9.31 1.01
N ASP A 83 9.92 -9.26 0.34
CA ASP A 83 9.26 -10.44 -0.20
C ASP A 83 8.51 -10.03 -1.46
N VAL A 84 8.73 -10.76 -2.55
CA VAL A 84 7.99 -10.56 -3.81
C VAL A 84 7.69 -11.95 -4.35
N THR A 85 6.47 -12.41 -4.08
CA THR A 85 5.97 -13.69 -4.58
C THR A 85 4.86 -13.40 -5.56
N PRO A 86 5.09 -13.58 -6.88
CA PRO A 86 4.11 -13.16 -7.90
C PRO A 86 2.70 -13.66 -7.61
N HIS A 87 1.78 -12.73 -7.70
CA HIS A 87 0.33 -12.91 -7.60
C HIS A 87 -0.18 -13.31 -6.20
N SER A 88 0.70 -13.43 -5.19
CA SER A 88 0.27 -13.85 -3.86
C SER A 88 0.77 -13.01 -2.70
N ARG A 89 1.96 -12.41 -2.80
CA ARG A 89 2.54 -11.73 -1.64
C ARG A 89 3.56 -10.66 -2.02
N LEU A 90 3.49 -9.54 -1.29
CA LEU A 90 4.49 -8.48 -1.33
C LEU A 90 4.80 -8.05 0.10
N ALA A 91 6.04 -7.71 0.39
CA ALA A 91 6.38 -7.07 1.64
C ALA A 91 7.50 -6.06 1.40
N TRP A 92 7.40 -4.92 2.07
CA TRP A 92 8.41 -3.88 1.96
C TRP A 92 8.58 -3.17 3.30
N THR A 93 9.77 -2.56 3.47
CA THR A 93 10.05 -1.72 4.61
C THR A 93 9.64 -0.28 4.30
N ASN A 94 9.34 0.48 5.36
CA ASN A 94 9.05 1.91 5.25
C ASN A 94 10.19 2.62 5.97
N ASP A 95 11.18 3.08 5.21
CA ASP A 95 12.45 3.55 5.75
C ASP A 95 12.49 5.04 6.03
N GLU A 96 11.47 5.79 5.64
CA GLU A 96 11.39 7.23 5.90
C GLU A 96 11.39 7.57 7.39
N GLY A 97 11.06 6.62 8.24
CA GLY A 97 11.15 6.75 9.69
C GLY A 97 12.50 6.32 10.28
N GLY A 98 13.47 5.99 9.43
CA GLY A 98 14.75 5.46 9.88
C GLY A 98 14.59 4.06 10.49
N ASP A 99 15.34 3.79 11.56
CA ASP A 99 15.26 2.48 12.23
C ASP A 99 13.92 2.21 12.89
N GLY A 100 13.07 3.22 13.01
CA GLY A 100 11.73 3.09 13.59
C GLY A 100 10.64 2.80 12.57
N GLY A 101 11.01 2.44 11.34
CA GLY A 101 10.05 2.21 10.27
C GLY A 101 9.21 0.95 10.43
N SER A 102 8.01 0.99 9.87
CA SER A 102 7.13 -0.18 9.83
C SER A 102 7.48 -1.09 8.66
N VAL A 103 6.95 -2.32 8.70
CA VAL A 103 7.00 -3.24 7.58
C VAL A 103 5.57 -3.48 7.09
N THR A 104 5.36 -3.35 5.79
CA THR A 104 4.06 -3.59 5.17
C THR A 104 4.10 -4.92 4.43
N THR A 105 3.15 -5.79 4.74
CA THR A 105 2.99 -7.08 4.05
C THR A 105 1.63 -7.11 3.40
N VAL A 106 1.58 -7.40 2.11
CA VAL A 106 0.35 -7.53 1.33
C VAL A 106 0.20 -8.98 0.90
N THR A 107 -0.93 -9.59 1.22
CA THR A 107 -1.25 -10.92 0.71
C THR A 107 -2.46 -10.84 -0.21
N LEU A 108 -2.44 -11.64 -1.27
CA LEU A 108 -3.48 -11.67 -2.29
C LEU A 108 -4.02 -13.10 -2.40
N GLU A 109 -5.33 -13.24 -2.26
CA GLU A 109 -5.98 -14.54 -2.38
C GLU A 109 -7.18 -14.40 -3.32
N GLU A 110 -7.09 -15.04 -4.49
CA GLU A 110 -8.11 -14.93 -5.51
C GLU A 110 -9.18 -15.99 -5.34
N THR A 111 -10.44 -15.58 -5.50
CA THR A 111 -11.58 -16.48 -5.51
C THR A 111 -12.62 -15.92 -6.48
N GLY A 112 -12.95 -16.69 -7.52
CA GLY A 112 -14.00 -16.30 -8.47
C GLY A 112 -13.74 -15.00 -9.21
N GLY A 113 -12.49 -14.71 -9.55
CA GLY A 113 -12.11 -13.50 -10.28
C GLY A 113 -11.99 -12.26 -9.41
N ARG A 114 -12.15 -12.40 -8.11
CA ARG A 114 -11.94 -11.33 -7.12
C ARG A 114 -10.77 -11.69 -6.23
N THR A 115 -10.16 -10.69 -5.64
CA THR A 115 -8.98 -10.90 -4.80
C THR A 115 -9.19 -10.32 -3.42
N LEU A 116 -9.01 -11.15 -2.38
CA LEU A 116 -8.94 -10.69 -1.01
C LEU A 116 -7.55 -10.09 -0.80
N VAL A 117 -7.49 -8.80 -0.53
CA VAL A 117 -6.26 -8.08 -0.23
C VAL A 117 -6.18 -7.88 1.27
N VAL A 118 -5.10 -8.37 1.87
CA VAL A 118 -4.84 -8.17 3.30
C VAL A 118 -3.53 -7.42 3.43
N VAL A 119 -3.58 -6.22 3.99
CA VAL A 119 -2.41 -5.38 4.22
C VAL A 119 -2.12 -5.36 5.71
N ARG A 120 -0.94 -5.86 6.10
CA ARG A 120 -0.48 -5.85 7.48
C ARG A 120 0.63 -4.84 7.64
N GLU A 121 0.43 -3.89 8.55
CA GLU A 121 1.46 -2.93 8.92
C GLU A 121 1.98 -3.31 10.30
N THR A 122 3.25 -3.70 10.37
CA THR A 122 3.89 -4.10 11.63
C THR A 122 4.89 -3.04 12.03
N TYR A 123 4.70 -2.47 13.22
CA TYR A 123 5.54 -1.40 13.75
C TYR A 123 6.62 -1.97 14.68
N PRO A 124 7.74 -1.26 14.87
CA PRO A 124 8.82 -1.78 15.71
C PRO A 124 8.48 -1.80 17.20
N SER A 125 7.46 -1.03 17.63
CA SER A 125 7.06 -0.96 19.03
C SER A 125 5.62 -0.47 19.16
N LYS A 126 5.04 -0.68 20.34
CA LYS A 126 3.74 -0.12 20.67
C LYS A 126 3.75 1.41 20.59
N ALA A 127 4.83 2.03 21.07
CA ALA A 127 4.97 3.48 21.04
C ALA A 127 4.98 4.02 19.61
N ALA A 128 5.61 3.31 18.67
CA ALA A 128 5.63 3.71 17.27
C ALA A 128 4.23 3.66 16.67
N LEU A 129 3.47 2.61 16.94
CA LEU A 129 2.09 2.51 16.44
C LEU A 129 1.19 3.57 17.09
N ASP A 130 1.32 3.78 18.40
CA ASP A 130 0.53 4.79 19.10
C ASP A 130 0.79 6.18 18.52
N ALA A 131 2.05 6.50 18.19
CA ALA A 131 2.42 7.79 17.60
C ALA A 131 1.89 7.95 16.17
N ALA A 132 1.92 6.86 15.38
CA ALA A 132 1.45 6.89 14.00
C ALA A 132 -0.09 6.92 13.91
N GLY A 133 -0.76 6.23 14.81
CA GLY A 133 -2.22 6.05 14.76
C GLY A 133 -2.64 5.21 13.56
N THR A 134 -3.91 5.27 13.18
CA THR A 134 -4.46 4.48 12.07
C THR A 134 -4.93 5.35 10.90
N GLY A 135 -4.55 6.62 10.86
CA GLY A 135 -4.99 7.54 9.80
C GLY A 135 -4.61 7.07 8.39
N ALA A 136 -3.39 6.56 8.22
CA ALA A 136 -2.94 6.05 6.92
C ALA A 136 -3.77 4.83 6.49
N GLN A 137 -4.05 3.92 7.42
CA GLN A 137 -4.86 2.73 7.13
C GLN A 137 -6.32 3.10 6.86
N ASP A 138 -6.85 4.05 7.61
CA ASP A 138 -8.23 4.53 7.39
C ASP A 138 -8.39 5.14 6.00
N ALA A 139 -7.36 5.80 5.47
CA ALA A 139 -7.38 6.36 4.12
C ALA A 139 -7.39 5.29 3.03
N MET A 140 -7.03 4.05 3.33
CA MET A 140 -7.02 2.97 2.34
C MET A 140 -8.40 2.61 1.80
N ALA A 141 -9.48 2.97 2.51
CA ALA A 141 -10.83 2.80 1.97
C ALA A 141 -10.98 3.54 0.64
N GLU A 142 -10.47 4.76 0.56
CA GLU A 142 -10.50 5.55 -0.68
C GLU A 142 -9.53 4.99 -1.73
N THR A 143 -8.30 4.63 -1.34
CA THR A 143 -7.33 4.11 -2.31
C THR A 143 -7.77 2.78 -2.89
N PHE A 144 -8.39 1.92 -2.10
CA PHE A 144 -8.91 0.66 -2.64
C PHE A 144 -10.12 0.85 -3.55
N ALA A 145 -10.94 1.87 -3.30
CA ALA A 145 -12.00 2.24 -4.25
C ALA A 145 -11.39 2.70 -5.57
N GLN A 146 -10.31 3.45 -5.52
CA GLN A 146 -9.56 3.86 -6.71
C GLN A 146 -8.93 2.67 -7.42
N LEU A 147 -8.45 1.67 -6.66
CA LEU A 147 -7.94 0.43 -7.23
C LEU A 147 -9.04 -0.33 -7.97
N ASP A 148 -10.25 -0.42 -7.41
CA ASP A 148 -11.37 -1.07 -8.10
C ASP A 148 -11.68 -0.40 -9.42
N GLU A 149 -11.65 0.94 -9.49
CA GLU A 149 -11.84 1.67 -10.73
C GLU A 149 -10.76 1.33 -11.76
N LEU A 150 -9.50 1.28 -11.33
CA LEU A 150 -8.39 0.91 -12.20
C LEU A 150 -8.54 -0.52 -12.72
N LEU A 151 -8.89 -1.46 -11.86
CA LEU A 151 -9.08 -2.86 -12.25
C LEU A 151 -10.18 -3.01 -13.28
N GLY A 152 -11.26 -2.24 -13.15
CA GLY A 152 -12.34 -2.22 -14.14
C GLY A 152 -11.87 -1.71 -15.49
N ALA A 153 -10.92 -0.79 -15.51
CA ALA A 153 -10.35 -0.26 -16.76
C ALA A 153 -9.35 -1.23 -17.40
N LEU A 154 -8.69 -2.07 -16.61
CA LEU A 154 -7.69 -3.04 -17.10
C LEU A 154 -8.33 -4.35 -17.55
N GLY A 155 -9.42 -4.73 -16.93
CA GLY A 155 -10.15 -5.96 -17.23
C GLY A 155 -11.24 -5.76 -18.27
#